data_8db841850727c980f062b66613f86064
#
_entry.id   8db841850727c980f062b66613f86064
#
_cell.length_a   1.000
_cell.length_b   1.000
_cell.length_c   1.000
_cell.angle_alpha   90.00
_cell.angle_beta   90.00
_cell.angle_gamma   90.00
#
_symmetry.space_group_name_H-M   'P 1'
#
loop_
_entity.id
_entity.type
_entity.pdbx_description
1 polymer ?
#
loop_
_entity_poly.entity_id
_entity_poly.type
_entity_poly.pdbx_seq_one_letter_code
_entity_poly.pdbx_strand_id
1 'polypeptide(L)'
;MYIKTTKQLFAALIMLSAIFAQNDGLVVTKFSNGGIKVEGNYTNGVRNGAWAEYWEEVWWFDYGEDGEPNTKDTLENNNRWDSVEVVIPDFKPKLKLQGNYLNGNRDGTWTEYFEDGKRKTELNYLNGKFSGLQSYWNSNGNKVQEKNYINGKQQGLWTLYYQETGIKKEETNYIDGVQEGLWTEWYEDGQKRRERNFKDGERDSTWTTWYKNGNKKFLASYSDGKLNGKYIRWYEGGIIKELDGEYLNNKKHKKWIYWSKNGQKTEEINYDNGVHHGSHIKWFDEKSDQHKKFHVNYKDGNKDG
;
A
#
# COMPACT_ATOMS: atom_id res chain seq x y z
N MET A 1 19.08 -17.05 -49.54
CA MET A 1 18.86 -18.41 -49.00
C MET A 1 19.76 -18.60 -47.75
N TYR A 2 19.54 -17.75 -46.70
CA TYR A 2 20.37 -17.75 -45.48
C TYR A 2 19.58 -17.31 -44.25
N ILE A 3 18.39 -17.85 -44.02
CA ILE A 3 17.58 -17.50 -42.85
C ILE A 3 17.05 -18.77 -42.10
N LYS A 4 17.47 -19.98 -42.46
CA LYS A 4 16.97 -21.19 -41.83
C LYS A 4 17.88 -21.86 -40.78
N THR A 5 19.12 -21.41 -40.64
CA THR A 5 20.09 -22.04 -39.72
C THR A 5 20.16 -21.40 -38.33
N THR A 6 19.72 -20.17 -38.16
CA THR A 6 19.76 -19.48 -36.87
C THR A 6 18.71 -19.91 -35.85
N LYS A 7 17.53 -20.36 -36.30
CA LYS A 7 16.47 -20.83 -35.37
C LYS A 7 16.74 -22.17 -34.74
N GLN A 8 17.47 -23.06 -35.41
CA GLN A 8 17.84 -24.38 -34.83
C GLN A 8 18.99 -24.30 -33.82
N LEU A 9 19.91 -23.35 -33.97
CA LEU A 9 20.96 -23.10 -32.98
C LEU A 9 20.38 -22.45 -31.69
N PHE A 10 19.34 -21.60 -31.81
CA PHE A 10 18.66 -21.00 -30.66
C PHE A 10 17.89 -22.03 -29.81
N ALA A 11 17.21 -22.98 -30.46
CA ALA A 11 16.50 -24.06 -29.78
C ALA A 11 17.47 -25.04 -29.07
N ALA A 12 18.64 -25.28 -29.64
CA ALA A 12 19.67 -26.11 -29.03
C ALA A 12 20.35 -25.42 -27.83
N LEU A 13 20.54 -24.09 -27.85
CA LEU A 13 21.09 -23.36 -26.72
C LEU A 13 20.11 -23.29 -25.54
N ILE A 14 18.79 -23.18 -25.80
CA ILE A 14 17.75 -23.21 -24.75
C ILE A 14 17.63 -24.62 -24.14
N MET A 15 17.80 -25.67 -24.93
CA MET A 15 17.81 -27.05 -24.40
C MET A 15 19.10 -27.39 -23.63
N LEU A 16 20.26 -26.82 -24.00
CA LEU A 16 21.48 -27.00 -23.23
C LEU A 16 21.39 -26.31 -21.85
N SER A 17 20.72 -25.15 -21.73
CA SER A 17 20.52 -24.49 -20.44
C SER A 17 19.56 -25.28 -19.52
N ALA A 18 18.63 -26.05 -20.08
CA ALA A 18 17.74 -26.91 -19.31
C ALA A 18 18.42 -28.22 -18.80
N ILE A 19 19.47 -28.69 -19.46
CA ILE A 19 20.22 -29.90 -19.05
C ILE A 19 21.20 -29.58 -17.90
N PHE A 20 21.67 -28.34 -17.78
CA PHE A 20 22.55 -27.93 -16.66
C PHE A 20 21.78 -27.71 -15.33
N ALA A 21 20.45 -27.71 -15.32
CA ALA A 21 19.63 -27.58 -14.11
C ALA A 21 19.66 -28.83 -13.18
N GLN A 22 20.41 -29.85 -13.50
CA GLN A 22 20.56 -31.07 -12.66
C GLN A 22 21.90 -31.14 -11.90
N ASN A 23 22.79 -30.19 -12.10
CA ASN A 23 24.11 -30.24 -11.43
C ASN A 23 24.03 -29.38 -10.13
N ASP A 24 24.54 -29.98 -9.05
CA ASP A 24 24.81 -29.29 -7.80
C ASP A 24 25.90 -28.22 -7.99
N GLY A 25 25.79 -27.13 -7.24
CA GLY A 25 26.73 -26.02 -7.27
C GLY A 25 26.21 -24.74 -7.90
N LEU A 26 27.13 -23.84 -8.23
CA LEU A 26 26.81 -22.53 -8.82
C LEU A 26 26.38 -22.68 -10.28
N VAL A 27 25.20 -22.19 -10.58
CA VAL A 27 24.66 -22.05 -11.96
C VAL A 27 24.62 -20.58 -12.34
N VAL A 28 25.20 -20.24 -13.50
CA VAL A 28 25.17 -18.89 -14.07
C VAL A 28 24.49 -18.95 -15.44
N THR A 29 23.47 -18.12 -15.64
CA THR A 29 22.87 -17.89 -16.96
C THR A 29 23.22 -16.50 -17.46
N LYS A 30 23.26 -16.31 -18.77
CA LYS A 30 23.65 -15.04 -19.38
C LYS A 30 22.57 -14.53 -20.32
N PHE A 31 22.56 -13.21 -20.53
CA PHE A 31 21.82 -12.55 -21.59
C PHE A 31 22.49 -12.83 -22.96
N SER A 32 21.80 -12.48 -24.03
CA SER A 32 22.33 -12.64 -25.40
C SER A 32 23.59 -11.81 -25.65
N ASN A 33 23.76 -10.70 -24.95
CA ASN A 33 24.94 -9.82 -24.98
C ASN A 33 26.12 -10.32 -24.11
N GLY A 34 25.99 -11.50 -23.47
CA GLY A 34 27.01 -12.10 -22.62
C GLY A 34 27.00 -11.70 -21.15
N GLY A 35 26.25 -10.64 -20.79
CA GLY A 35 26.09 -10.21 -19.38
C GLY A 35 25.42 -11.26 -18.51
N ILE A 36 25.73 -11.30 -17.22
CA ILE A 36 25.11 -12.21 -16.26
C ILE A 36 23.62 -11.85 -16.09
N LYS A 37 22.74 -12.84 -16.30
CA LYS A 37 21.30 -12.71 -16.12
C LYS A 37 20.87 -13.21 -14.75
N VAL A 38 21.35 -14.37 -14.38
CA VAL A 38 21.03 -15.03 -13.11
C VAL A 38 22.24 -15.80 -12.64
N GLU A 39 22.52 -15.75 -11.35
CA GLU A 39 23.43 -16.66 -10.68
C GLU A 39 22.80 -17.22 -9.40
N GLY A 40 23.10 -18.48 -9.08
CA GLY A 40 22.55 -19.12 -7.90
C GLY A 40 23.03 -20.53 -7.70
N ASN A 41 22.87 -21.05 -6.50
CA ASN A 41 23.31 -22.37 -6.10
C ASN A 41 22.18 -23.39 -6.13
N TYR A 42 22.54 -24.63 -6.50
CA TYR A 42 21.67 -25.80 -6.44
C TYR A 42 22.31 -26.90 -5.57
N THR A 43 21.48 -27.66 -4.86
CA THR A 43 21.84 -28.85 -4.12
C THR A 43 20.76 -29.89 -4.35
N ASN A 44 21.14 -31.10 -4.78
CA ASN A 44 20.22 -32.21 -5.14
C ASN A 44 19.14 -31.72 -6.15
N GLY A 45 19.52 -30.90 -7.13
CA GLY A 45 18.64 -30.38 -8.18
C GLY A 45 17.63 -29.31 -7.74
N VAL A 46 17.67 -28.85 -6.48
CA VAL A 46 16.83 -27.75 -5.98
C VAL A 46 17.67 -26.51 -5.67
N ARG A 47 17.08 -25.32 -5.80
CA ARG A 47 17.73 -24.06 -5.42
C ARG A 47 18.05 -24.06 -3.94
N ASN A 48 19.31 -23.73 -3.61
CA ASN A 48 19.77 -23.73 -2.22
C ASN A 48 20.94 -22.75 -2.05
N GLY A 49 20.85 -21.82 -1.07
CA GLY A 49 21.83 -20.76 -0.85
C GLY A 49 21.55 -19.49 -1.65
N ALA A 50 22.60 -18.69 -1.85
CA ALA A 50 22.52 -17.37 -2.47
C ALA A 50 21.98 -17.42 -3.91
N TRP A 51 21.17 -16.43 -4.24
CA TRP A 51 20.54 -16.22 -5.54
C TRP A 51 20.55 -14.74 -5.90
N ALA A 52 20.93 -14.41 -7.16
CA ALA A 52 20.87 -13.08 -7.69
C ALA A 52 20.38 -13.07 -9.14
N GLU A 53 19.60 -12.04 -9.49
CA GLU A 53 19.17 -11.73 -10.86
C GLU A 53 19.58 -10.29 -11.19
N TYR A 54 19.92 -10.05 -12.44
CA TYR A 54 20.47 -8.78 -12.91
C TYR A 54 19.62 -8.21 -14.02
N TRP A 55 19.66 -6.87 -14.19
CA TRP A 55 19.08 -6.18 -15.33
C TRP A 55 19.91 -6.45 -16.58
N GLU A 56 19.24 -6.57 -17.74
CA GLU A 56 19.93 -6.59 -19.03
C GLU A 56 20.39 -5.18 -19.35
N GLU A 57 21.69 -4.97 -19.47
CA GLU A 57 22.23 -3.71 -19.95
C GLU A 57 22.34 -3.74 -21.47
N VAL A 58 21.61 -2.85 -22.12
CA VAL A 58 21.68 -2.64 -23.57
C VAL A 58 22.74 -1.59 -23.83
N TRP A 59 23.85 -2.01 -24.45
CA TRP A 59 24.89 -1.12 -24.88
C TRP A 59 24.49 -0.48 -26.21
N TRP A 60 24.28 0.83 -26.24
CA TRP A 60 24.23 1.61 -27.46
C TRP A 60 25.67 2.06 -27.75
N PHE A 61 26.28 1.46 -28.74
CA PHE A 61 27.50 2.04 -29.32
C PHE A 61 27.05 3.18 -30.20
N ASP A 62 27.41 4.40 -29.82
CA ASP A 62 27.32 5.54 -30.72
C ASP A 62 28.48 5.40 -31.72
N TYR A 63 28.16 4.83 -32.87
CA TYR A 63 29.05 4.83 -34.00
C TYR A 63 29.00 6.26 -34.56
N GLY A 64 30.03 7.05 -34.36
CA GLY A 64 30.19 8.34 -35.02
C GLY A 64 30.00 8.22 -36.55
N GLU A 65 30.04 9.31 -37.27
CA GLU A 65 29.88 9.34 -38.74
C GLU A 65 30.88 8.40 -39.48
N ASP A 66 31.93 7.95 -38.81
CA ASP A 66 32.94 6.99 -39.27
C ASP A 66 32.57 5.51 -38.98
N GLY A 67 31.52 5.23 -38.18
CA GLY A 67 31.09 3.89 -37.82
C GLY A 67 31.94 3.21 -36.74
N GLU A 68 32.82 3.92 -36.03
CA GLU A 68 33.69 3.39 -34.99
C GLU A 68 33.22 3.79 -33.58
N PRO A 69 33.25 2.91 -32.58
CA PRO A 69 32.85 3.22 -31.22
C PRO A 69 33.94 4.09 -30.55
N ASN A 70 33.67 5.39 -30.43
CA ASN A 70 34.37 6.35 -29.55
C ASN A 70 35.91 6.30 -29.60
N THR A 71 36.54 6.06 -30.77
CA THR A 71 37.96 6.18 -30.98
C THR A 71 38.28 7.54 -31.57
N LYS A 72 39.21 8.27 -30.93
CA LYS A 72 39.84 9.44 -31.56
C LYS A 72 40.44 9.03 -32.90
N ASP A 73 39.88 9.59 -33.99
CA ASP A 73 40.34 9.39 -35.33
C ASP A 73 41.84 9.61 -35.46
N THR A 74 42.55 8.54 -35.77
CA THR A 74 43.79 8.57 -36.53
C THR A 74 43.56 7.68 -37.72
N LEU A 75 43.50 8.34 -38.90
CA LEU A 75 43.38 7.74 -40.21
C LEU A 75 44.32 6.55 -40.39
N GLU A 76 43.82 5.34 -40.37
CA GLU A 76 44.48 4.19 -40.97
C GLU A 76 43.54 3.40 -41.87
N ASN A 77 43.88 3.44 -43.13
CA ASN A 77 43.24 2.81 -44.26
C ASN A 77 43.46 1.30 -44.24
N ASN A 78 42.53 0.51 -43.67
CA ASN A 78 42.42 -0.88 -44.10
C ASN A 78 41.00 -1.43 -43.79
N ASN A 79 40.31 -1.81 -44.85
CA ASN A 79 39.04 -2.53 -44.89
C ASN A 79 39.13 -3.92 -44.21
N ARG A 80 39.30 -3.97 -42.88
CA ARG A 80 39.28 -5.22 -42.13
C ARG A 80 38.53 -5.00 -40.81
N TRP A 81 37.42 -5.69 -40.66
CA TRP A 81 36.67 -5.74 -39.43
C TRP A 81 37.40 -6.68 -38.45
N ASP A 82 38.27 -6.14 -37.65
CA ASP A 82 38.85 -6.86 -36.54
C ASP A 82 37.85 -6.68 -35.34
N SER A 83 37.34 -7.78 -34.84
CA SER A 83 36.55 -7.80 -33.60
C SER A 83 37.47 -7.43 -32.44
N VAL A 84 37.48 -6.16 -32.07
CA VAL A 84 38.15 -5.72 -30.85
C VAL A 84 37.29 -6.15 -29.68
N GLU A 85 37.80 -7.08 -28.89
CA GLU A 85 37.21 -7.43 -27.59
C GLU A 85 37.42 -6.24 -26.66
N VAL A 86 36.42 -5.37 -26.56
CA VAL A 86 36.48 -4.22 -25.64
C VAL A 86 36.28 -4.78 -24.24
N VAL A 87 37.39 -5.04 -23.55
CA VAL A 87 37.37 -5.29 -22.11
C VAL A 87 37.04 -3.98 -21.42
N ILE A 88 35.79 -3.82 -20.98
CA ILE A 88 35.37 -2.67 -20.17
C ILE A 88 35.87 -2.93 -18.74
N PRO A 89 36.82 -2.14 -18.23
CA PRO A 89 37.28 -2.29 -16.85
C PRO A 89 36.13 -1.91 -15.88
N ASP A 90 35.95 -2.71 -14.81
CA ASP A 90 35.03 -2.46 -13.71
C ASP A 90 33.52 -2.54 -14.00
N PHE A 91 33.11 -3.35 -14.96
CA PHE A 91 31.67 -3.62 -15.14
C PHE A 91 31.09 -4.40 -13.95
N LYS A 92 30.20 -3.75 -13.17
CA LYS A 92 29.38 -4.42 -12.16
C LYS A 92 27.95 -4.50 -12.69
N PRO A 93 27.43 -5.71 -12.96
CA PRO A 93 26.04 -5.86 -13.41
C PRO A 93 25.07 -5.27 -12.37
N LYS A 94 24.08 -4.51 -12.86
CA LYS A 94 23.06 -3.90 -11.98
C LYS A 94 22.14 -4.98 -11.41
N LEU A 95 22.17 -5.10 -10.11
CA LEU A 95 21.37 -6.07 -9.36
C LEU A 95 19.87 -5.75 -9.49
N LYS A 96 19.08 -6.75 -9.86
CA LYS A 96 17.62 -6.68 -9.95
C LYS A 96 16.94 -7.31 -8.77
N LEU A 97 17.41 -8.47 -8.36
CA LEU A 97 16.85 -9.26 -7.27
C LEU A 97 17.94 -10.09 -6.61
N GLN A 98 17.94 -10.17 -5.29
CA GLN A 98 18.81 -11.07 -4.54
C GLN A 98 18.10 -11.63 -3.31
N GLY A 99 18.56 -12.80 -2.88
CA GLY A 99 18.07 -13.47 -1.67
C GLY A 99 18.69 -14.84 -1.49
N ASN A 100 18.10 -15.62 -0.61
CA ASN A 100 18.51 -16.98 -0.35
C ASN A 100 17.37 -17.97 -0.56
N TYR A 101 17.71 -19.15 -1.04
CA TYR A 101 16.84 -20.31 -1.04
C TYR A 101 17.29 -21.33 0.01
N LEU A 102 16.33 -21.97 0.66
CA LEU A 102 16.53 -23.14 1.49
C LEU A 102 15.60 -24.24 1.00
N ASN A 103 16.18 -25.36 0.54
CA ASN A 103 15.43 -26.51 0.01
C ASN A 103 14.37 -26.12 -1.04
N GLY A 104 14.74 -25.26 -2.01
CA GLY A 104 13.88 -24.78 -3.08
C GLY A 104 12.89 -23.66 -2.72
N ASN A 105 12.78 -23.30 -1.44
CA ASN A 105 11.91 -22.24 -0.97
C ASN A 105 12.71 -20.95 -0.71
N ARG A 106 12.11 -19.78 -0.93
CA ARG A 106 12.69 -18.52 -0.48
C ARG A 106 12.83 -18.53 1.04
N ASP A 107 14.00 -18.14 1.55
CA ASP A 107 14.30 -18.06 2.97
C ASP A 107 15.13 -16.82 3.29
N GLY A 108 14.91 -16.19 4.47
CA GLY A 108 15.53 -14.93 4.83
C GLY A 108 15.03 -13.74 4.00
N THR A 109 15.87 -12.71 3.89
CA THR A 109 15.53 -11.44 3.21
C THR A 109 15.76 -11.53 1.71
N TRP A 110 14.75 -11.13 0.94
CA TRP A 110 14.79 -10.95 -0.50
C TRP A 110 14.65 -9.48 -0.85
N THR A 111 15.62 -8.94 -1.61
CA THR A 111 15.62 -7.54 -2.02
C THR A 111 15.50 -7.43 -3.53
N GLU A 112 14.51 -6.66 -3.99
CA GLU A 112 14.34 -6.27 -5.38
C GLU A 112 14.74 -4.80 -5.53
N TYR A 113 15.37 -4.48 -6.65
CA TYR A 113 15.87 -3.14 -6.97
C TYR A 113 15.20 -2.60 -8.23
N PHE A 114 15.07 -1.29 -8.31
CA PHE A 114 14.80 -0.57 -9.54
C PHE A 114 16.06 -0.58 -10.43
N GLU A 115 15.88 -0.24 -11.70
CA GLU A 115 16.98 -0.20 -12.67
C GLU A 115 18.06 0.86 -12.34
N ASP A 116 17.67 1.92 -11.61
CA ASP A 116 18.58 2.94 -11.07
C ASP A 116 19.36 2.48 -9.83
N GLY A 117 19.17 1.24 -9.38
CA GLY A 117 19.83 0.62 -8.22
C GLY A 117 19.19 0.91 -6.88
N LYS A 118 18.11 1.72 -6.81
CA LYS A 118 17.38 1.94 -5.57
C LYS A 118 16.56 0.71 -5.19
N ARG A 119 16.39 0.46 -3.88
CA ARG A 119 15.53 -0.61 -3.38
C ARG A 119 14.08 -0.38 -3.81
N LYS A 120 13.44 -1.45 -4.32
CA LYS A 120 12.03 -1.50 -4.66
C LYS A 120 11.23 -2.26 -3.62
N THR A 121 11.72 -3.44 -3.23
CA THR A 121 11.13 -4.24 -2.15
C THR A 121 12.19 -4.87 -1.28
N GLU A 122 11.87 -5.08 -0.01
CA GLU A 122 12.61 -5.93 0.92
C GLU A 122 11.61 -6.84 1.63
N LEU A 123 11.68 -8.13 1.30
CA LEU A 123 10.67 -9.12 1.65
C LEU A 123 11.32 -10.24 2.46
N ASN A 124 10.79 -10.50 3.65
CA ASN A 124 11.31 -11.54 4.53
C ASN A 124 10.47 -12.81 4.43
N TYR A 125 11.17 -13.93 4.27
CA TYR A 125 10.58 -15.25 4.11
C TYR A 125 11.09 -16.23 5.16
N LEU A 126 10.26 -17.18 5.52
CA LEU A 126 10.61 -18.37 6.26
C LEU A 126 9.95 -19.56 5.57
N ASN A 127 10.76 -20.49 5.05
CA ASN A 127 10.27 -21.68 4.33
C ASN A 127 9.25 -21.33 3.22
N GLY A 128 9.53 -20.32 2.40
CA GLY A 128 8.70 -19.88 1.27
C GLY A 128 7.48 -19.02 1.63
N LYS A 129 7.20 -18.81 2.92
CA LYS A 129 6.09 -17.98 3.38
C LYS A 129 6.59 -16.63 3.89
N PHE A 130 5.82 -15.55 3.67
CA PHE A 130 6.13 -14.28 4.30
C PHE A 130 6.21 -14.42 5.82
N SER A 131 7.31 -13.93 6.41
CA SER A 131 7.55 -13.95 7.85
C SER A 131 8.44 -12.77 8.24
N GLY A 132 7.96 -11.88 9.09
CA GLY A 132 8.61 -10.61 9.43
C GLY A 132 8.12 -9.44 8.58
N LEU A 133 8.88 -8.34 8.62
CA LEU A 133 8.56 -7.08 7.95
C LEU A 133 8.76 -7.19 6.43
N GLN A 134 7.79 -6.71 5.68
CA GLN A 134 7.83 -6.52 4.22
C GLN A 134 7.82 -5.01 3.95
N SER A 135 8.81 -4.49 3.29
CA SER A 135 8.94 -3.07 2.97
C SER A 135 8.94 -2.83 1.47
N TYR A 136 8.31 -1.73 1.05
CA TYR A 136 8.13 -1.35 -0.35
C TYR A 136 8.47 0.12 -0.54
N TRP A 137 9.17 0.45 -1.62
CA TRP A 137 9.58 1.81 -2.00
C TRP A 137 9.14 2.12 -3.42
N ASN A 138 8.95 3.39 -3.73
CA ASN A 138 8.77 3.88 -5.10
C ASN A 138 10.13 4.21 -5.75
N SER A 139 10.11 4.54 -7.05
CA SER A 139 11.32 4.89 -7.81
C SER A 139 12.04 6.15 -7.30
N ASN A 140 11.34 7.04 -6.59
CA ASN A 140 11.98 8.19 -5.93
C ASN A 140 12.76 7.81 -4.67
N GLY A 141 12.58 6.56 -4.17
CA GLY A 141 13.21 6.06 -2.94
C GLY A 141 12.36 6.29 -1.69
N ASN A 142 11.16 6.84 -1.83
CA ASN A 142 10.23 6.99 -0.70
C ASN A 142 9.60 5.65 -0.35
N LYS A 143 9.53 5.34 0.96
CA LYS A 143 8.80 4.18 1.44
C LYS A 143 7.30 4.39 1.18
N VAL A 144 6.62 3.40 0.61
CA VAL A 144 5.20 3.46 0.26
C VAL A 144 4.35 2.51 1.10
N GLN A 145 4.95 1.44 1.61
CA GLN A 145 4.22 0.45 2.41
C GLN A 145 5.15 -0.36 3.30
N GLU A 146 4.67 -0.71 4.50
CA GLU A 146 5.23 -1.73 5.38
C GLU A 146 4.13 -2.67 5.87
N LYS A 147 4.44 -3.96 5.94
CA LYS A 147 3.52 -5.02 6.37
C LYS A 147 4.26 -6.07 7.17
N ASN A 148 3.68 -6.49 8.29
CA ASN A 148 4.22 -7.61 9.06
C ASN A 148 3.45 -8.89 8.83
N TYR A 149 4.17 -10.01 8.82
CA TYR A 149 3.61 -11.34 8.63
C TYR A 149 4.26 -12.35 9.59
N ILE A 150 3.48 -13.35 9.99
CA ILE A 150 3.97 -14.57 10.62
C ILE A 150 3.37 -15.76 9.85
N ASN A 151 4.22 -16.64 9.33
CA ASN A 151 3.81 -17.82 8.56
C ASN A 151 2.82 -17.53 7.42
N GLY A 152 2.99 -16.41 6.72
CA GLY A 152 2.14 -15.99 5.61
C GLY A 152 0.84 -15.28 6.02
N LYS A 153 0.52 -15.19 7.32
CA LYS A 153 -0.63 -14.44 7.82
C LYS A 153 -0.22 -13.02 8.26
N GLN A 154 -1.08 -12.05 8.03
CA GLN A 154 -0.90 -10.67 8.49
C GLN A 154 -0.82 -10.65 10.02
N GLN A 155 0.21 -9.99 10.55
CA GLN A 155 0.44 -9.91 11.98
C GLN A 155 1.09 -8.57 12.35
N GLY A 156 0.56 -7.86 13.36
CA GLY A 156 1.10 -6.59 13.80
C GLY A 156 0.80 -5.43 12.86
N LEU A 157 1.59 -4.38 12.91
CA LEU A 157 1.34 -3.12 12.21
C LEU A 157 1.52 -3.24 10.70
N TRP A 158 0.57 -2.63 9.99
CA TRP A 158 0.61 -2.33 8.57
C TRP A 158 0.55 -0.82 8.37
N THR A 159 1.48 -0.28 7.62
CA THR A 159 1.59 1.15 7.39
C THR A 159 1.63 1.43 5.89
N LEU A 160 0.82 2.39 5.45
CA LEU A 160 0.89 3.01 4.13
C LEU A 160 1.45 4.42 4.25
N TYR A 161 2.18 4.85 3.25
CA TYR A 161 2.76 6.19 3.18
C TYR A 161 2.27 6.93 1.93
N TYR A 162 2.22 8.25 1.98
CA TYR A 162 2.05 9.07 0.79
C TYR A 162 3.29 8.95 -0.10
N GLN A 163 3.07 8.69 -1.39
CA GLN A 163 4.15 8.36 -2.33
C GLN A 163 5.13 9.51 -2.57
N GLU A 164 4.60 10.75 -2.57
CA GLU A 164 5.41 11.94 -2.85
C GLU A 164 6.19 12.41 -1.62
N THR A 165 5.58 12.35 -0.44
CA THR A 165 6.13 12.94 0.79
C THR A 165 6.76 11.93 1.73
N GLY A 166 6.41 10.65 1.62
CA GLY A 166 6.84 9.62 2.56
C GLY A 166 6.21 9.73 3.96
N ILE A 167 5.25 10.65 4.16
CA ILE A 167 4.50 10.80 5.41
C ILE A 167 3.51 9.62 5.53
N LYS A 168 3.28 9.17 6.77
CA LYS A 168 2.26 8.14 7.03
C LYS A 168 0.90 8.57 6.51
N LYS A 169 0.26 7.70 5.72
CA LYS A 169 -1.09 7.86 5.20
C LYS A 169 -2.11 7.06 6.00
N GLU A 170 -1.74 5.86 6.37
CA GLU A 170 -2.62 4.91 7.05
C GLU A 170 -1.80 3.95 7.91
N GLU A 171 -2.32 3.59 9.08
CA GLU A 171 -1.74 2.56 9.94
C GLU A 171 -2.86 1.73 10.56
N THR A 172 -2.68 0.43 10.58
CA THR A 172 -3.63 -0.52 11.19
C THR A 172 -2.89 -1.71 11.75
N ASN A 173 -3.51 -2.43 12.66
CA ASN A 173 -2.96 -3.64 13.26
C ASN A 173 -3.76 -4.87 12.83
N TYR A 174 -3.05 -6.00 12.66
CA TYR A 174 -3.64 -7.29 12.36
C TYR A 174 -3.19 -8.35 13.35
N ILE A 175 -4.09 -9.26 13.69
CA ILE A 175 -3.80 -10.48 14.44
C ILE A 175 -4.34 -11.64 13.60
N ASP A 176 -3.46 -12.58 13.22
CA ASP A 176 -3.79 -13.76 12.39
C ASP A 176 -4.57 -13.45 11.09
N GLY A 177 -4.35 -12.28 10.50
CA GLY A 177 -5.00 -11.84 9.28
C GLY A 177 -6.31 -11.07 9.50
N VAL A 178 -6.75 -10.91 10.76
CA VAL A 178 -7.95 -10.15 11.14
C VAL A 178 -7.54 -8.77 11.65
N GLN A 179 -8.22 -7.72 11.19
CA GLN A 179 -7.97 -6.35 11.64
C GLN A 179 -8.38 -6.19 13.11
N GLU A 180 -7.47 -5.65 13.94
CA GLU A 180 -7.65 -5.55 15.38
C GLU A 180 -7.13 -4.23 15.92
N GLY A 181 -7.89 -3.58 16.82
CA GLY A 181 -7.49 -2.34 17.49
C GLY A 181 -7.61 -1.09 16.63
N LEU A 182 -6.72 -0.14 16.84
CA LEU A 182 -6.80 1.18 16.24
C LEU A 182 -6.33 1.17 14.78
N TRP A 183 -7.16 1.71 13.90
CA TRP A 183 -6.85 2.14 12.54
C TRP A 183 -6.80 3.66 12.51
N THR A 184 -5.71 4.24 11.98
CA THR A 184 -5.55 5.69 11.85
C THR A 184 -5.21 6.06 10.42
N GLU A 185 -5.84 7.10 9.91
CA GLU A 185 -5.54 7.74 8.63
C GLU A 185 -5.16 9.21 8.87
N TRP A 186 -4.17 9.67 8.14
CA TRP A 186 -3.68 11.05 8.19
C TRP A 186 -3.90 11.77 6.88
N TYR A 187 -3.98 13.08 6.94
CA TYR A 187 -3.80 13.96 5.78
C TYR A 187 -2.32 14.00 5.40
N GLU A 188 -2.03 14.48 4.20
CA GLU A 188 -0.66 14.57 3.69
C GLU A 188 0.23 15.58 4.46
N ASP A 189 -0.37 16.50 5.20
CA ASP A 189 0.31 17.41 6.14
C ASP A 189 0.63 16.76 7.50
N GLY A 190 0.30 15.48 7.69
CA GLY A 190 0.54 14.71 8.91
C GLY A 190 -0.54 14.84 9.99
N GLN A 191 -1.58 15.67 9.77
CA GLN A 191 -2.69 15.76 10.71
C GLN A 191 -3.62 14.54 10.61
N LYS A 192 -4.20 14.12 11.74
CA LYS A 192 -5.17 13.02 11.74
C LYS A 192 -6.40 13.37 10.92
N ARG A 193 -6.82 12.45 10.05
CA ARG A 193 -8.02 12.52 9.24
C ARG A 193 -9.14 11.65 9.79
N ARG A 194 -8.81 10.41 10.20
CA ARG A 194 -9.75 9.44 10.76
C ARG A 194 -9.07 8.55 11.78
N GLU A 195 -9.79 8.20 12.83
CA GLU A 195 -9.48 7.09 13.73
C GLU A 195 -10.69 6.16 13.84
N ARG A 196 -10.44 4.87 13.88
CA ARG A 196 -11.43 3.82 13.96
C ARG A 196 -10.88 2.68 14.79
N ASN A 197 -11.74 2.06 15.60
CA ASN A 197 -11.37 0.85 16.31
C ASN A 197 -12.07 -0.36 15.69
N PHE A 198 -11.34 -1.46 15.66
CA PHE A 198 -11.82 -2.74 15.21
C PHE A 198 -11.59 -3.79 16.30
N LYS A 199 -12.51 -4.73 16.41
CA LYS A 199 -12.42 -5.92 17.23
C LYS A 199 -12.91 -7.09 16.39
N ASP A 200 -12.09 -8.13 16.27
CA ASP A 200 -12.39 -9.30 15.44
C ASP A 200 -12.80 -8.94 13.99
N GLY A 201 -12.21 -7.89 13.43
CA GLY A 201 -12.50 -7.36 12.09
C GLY A 201 -13.75 -6.49 11.98
N GLU A 202 -14.54 -6.38 13.05
CA GLU A 202 -15.75 -5.57 13.07
C GLU A 202 -15.52 -4.19 13.71
N ARG A 203 -16.38 -3.23 13.37
CA ARG A 203 -16.35 -1.89 13.96
C ARG A 203 -16.65 -1.96 15.44
N ASP A 204 -15.76 -1.40 16.25
CA ASP A 204 -15.93 -1.34 17.69
C ASP A 204 -15.54 0.01 18.26
N SER A 205 -16.07 0.34 19.48
CA SER A 205 -15.72 1.56 20.21
C SER A 205 -15.97 2.85 19.41
N THR A 206 -15.08 3.83 19.51
CA THR A 206 -15.29 5.17 18.92
C THR A 206 -14.63 5.33 17.57
N TRP A 207 -15.39 5.86 16.61
CA TRP A 207 -14.91 6.31 15.31
C TRP A 207 -14.94 7.82 15.24
N THR A 208 -13.80 8.45 14.96
CA THR A 208 -13.67 9.91 14.86
C THR A 208 -13.10 10.29 13.51
N THR A 209 -13.62 11.38 12.94
CA THR A 209 -12.99 12.05 11.79
C THR A 209 -12.74 13.52 12.11
N TRP A 210 -11.73 14.09 11.45
CA TRP A 210 -11.34 15.49 11.60
C TRP A 210 -11.37 16.19 10.25
N TYR A 211 -11.60 17.48 10.29
CA TYR A 211 -11.33 18.39 9.18
C TYR A 211 -9.83 18.61 9.04
N LYS A 212 -9.40 19.14 7.89
CA LYS A 212 -7.99 19.43 7.62
C LYS A 212 -7.40 20.51 8.57
N ASN A 213 -8.25 21.35 9.17
CA ASN A 213 -7.84 22.31 10.21
C ASN A 213 -7.68 21.70 11.61
N GLY A 214 -7.74 20.38 11.75
CA GLY A 214 -7.60 19.65 13.02
C GLY A 214 -8.86 19.57 13.88
N ASN A 215 -9.93 20.26 13.53
CA ASN A 215 -11.18 20.22 14.28
C ASN A 215 -11.95 18.94 14.03
N LYS A 216 -12.66 18.44 15.06
CA LYS A 216 -13.54 17.27 14.92
C LYS A 216 -14.64 17.55 13.90
N LYS A 217 -14.85 16.60 12.99
CA LYS A 217 -15.91 16.58 11.99
C LYS A 217 -17.04 15.65 12.36
N PHE A 218 -16.69 14.47 12.90
CA PHE A 218 -17.62 13.39 13.13
C PHE A 218 -17.13 12.50 14.26
N LEU A 219 -18.09 11.98 15.08
CA LEU A 219 -17.86 10.96 16.07
C LEU A 219 -19.07 9.99 16.07
N ALA A 220 -18.79 8.70 16.03
CA ALA A 220 -19.80 7.66 16.22
C ALA A 220 -19.26 6.55 17.13
N SER A 221 -20.14 5.98 17.94
CA SER A 221 -19.82 4.81 18.77
C SER A 221 -20.41 3.56 18.14
N TYR A 222 -19.62 2.48 18.18
CA TYR A 222 -19.97 1.17 17.65
C TYR A 222 -19.79 0.09 18.72
N SER A 223 -20.57 -0.96 18.62
CA SER A 223 -20.39 -2.22 19.33
C SER A 223 -20.81 -3.35 18.40
N ASP A 224 -19.97 -4.37 18.25
CA ASP A 224 -20.25 -5.54 17.41
C ASP A 224 -20.73 -5.16 16.00
N GLY A 225 -19.98 -4.27 15.33
CA GLY A 225 -20.26 -3.79 13.97
C GLY A 225 -21.43 -2.82 13.84
N LYS A 226 -22.23 -2.59 14.90
CA LYS A 226 -23.46 -1.77 14.89
C LYS A 226 -23.24 -0.41 15.54
N LEU A 227 -23.90 0.62 15.01
CA LEU A 227 -23.99 1.92 15.69
C LEU A 227 -24.67 1.72 17.05
N ASN A 228 -23.96 2.05 18.12
CA ASN A 228 -24.43 1.90 19.50
C ASN A 228 -23.78 2.96 20.39
N GLY A 229 -24.53 3.93 20.87
CA GLY A 229 -24.05 5.08 21.64
C GLY A 229 -24.05 6.38 20.83
N LYS A 230 -23.11 7.26 21.13
CA LYS A 230 -23.08 8.63 20.59
C LYS A 230 -22.88 8.70 19.09
N TYR A 231 -23.56 9.69 18.47
CA TYR A 231 -23.41 10.05 17.08
C TYR A 231 -23.46 11.57 16.95
N ILE A 232 -22.31 12.21 16.64
CA ILE A 232 -22.14 13.66 16.66
C ILE A 232 -21.47 14.10 15.36
N ARG A 233 -21.96 15.17 14.76
CA ARG A 233 -21.31 15.91 13.69
C ARG A 233 -21.07 17.34 14.08
N TRP A 234 -19.99 17.93 13.59
CA TRP A 234 -19.63 19.33 13.78
C TRP A 234 -19.48 20.04 12.44
N TYR A 235 -19.79 21.32 12.42
CA TYR A 235 -19.39 22.19 11.33
C TYR A 235 -17.87 22.37 11.32
N GLU A 236 -17.31 22.82 10.19
CA GLU A 236 -15.86 22.89 9.97
C GLU A 236 -15.11 23.75 10.99
N GLY A 237 -15.77 24.76 11.59
CA GLY A 237 -15.22 25.52 12.73
C GLY A 237 -14.93 24.70 13.98
N GLY A 238 -15.48 23.49 14.10
CA GLY A 238 -15.19 22.51 15.15
C GLY A 238 -15.80 22.79 16.52
N ILE A 239 -16.39 23.95 16.72
CA ILE A 239 -17.01 24.36 18.00
C ILE A 239 -18.50 24.06 17.99
N ILE A 240 -19.19 24.38 16.89
CA ILE A 240 -20.64 24.24 16.76
C ILE A 240 -20.94 22.84 16.22
N LYS A 241 -21.77 22.12 16.98
CA LYS A 241 -22.34 20.86 16.50
C LYS A 241 -23.34 21.13 15.37
N GLU A 242 -23.36 20.25 14.37
CA GLU A 242 -24.43 20.18 13.37
C GLU A 242 -25.58 19.31 13.88
N LEU A 243 -25.21 18.19 14.51
CA LEU A 243 -26.14 17.29 15.16
C LEU A 243 -25.49 16.53 16.32
N ASP A 244 -26.31 16.12 17.29
CA ASP A 244 -25.95 15.27 18.42
C ASP A 244 -27.12 14.32 18.71
N GLY A 245 -26.85 13.03 18.76
CA GLY A 245 -27.84 12.01 19.05
C GLY A 245 -27.19 10.70 19.48
N GLU A 246 -28.03 9.73 19.73
CA GLU A 246 -27.60 8.38 20.12
C GLU A 246 -28.27 7.33 19.23
N TYR A 247 -27.54 6.26 18.98
CA TYR A 247 -28.05 5.03 18.38
C TYR A 247 -28.10 3.91 19.39
N LEU A 248 -29.02 3.01 19.21
CA LEU A 248 -29.11 1.71 19.85
C LEU A 248 -29.31 0.66 18.76
N ASN A 249 -28.32 -0.21 18.55
CA ASN A 249 -28.38 -1.27 17.54
C ASN A 249 -28.80 -0.76 16.15
N ASN A 250 -28.10 0.26 15.61
CA ASN A 250 -28.35 0.92 14.32
C ASN A 250 -29.67 1.72 14.23
N LYS A 251 -30.45 1.82 15.30
CA LYS A 251 -31.68 2.60 15.33
C LYS A 251 -31.49 3.87 16.15
N LYS A 252 -32.02 5.02 15.67
CA LYS A 252 -32.01 6.25 16.45
C LYS A 252 -32.69 6.02 17.79
N HIS A 253 -32.11 6.50 18.88
CA HIS A 253 -32.59 6.32 20.23
C HIS A 253 -32.41 7.59 21.03
N LYS A 254 -33.28 7.87 21.99
CA LYS A 254 -33.29 9.09 22.79
C LYS A 254 -33.41 10.37 21.95
N LYS A 255 -32.84 11.46 22.48
CA LYS A 255 -32.92 12.81 21.94
C LYS A 255 -31.92 13.03 20.85
N TRP A 256 -32.38 13.59 19.71
CA TRP A 256 -31.57 14.06 18.60
C TRP A 256 -31.73 15.57 18.47
N ILE A 257 -30.64 16.33 18.47
CA ILE A 257 -30.62 17.79 18.39
C ILE A 257 -29.84 18.20 17.15
N TYR A 258 -30.39 19.16 16.43
CA TYR A 258 -29.80 19.76 15.24
C TYR A 258 -29.57 21.24 15.47
N TRP A 259 -28.46 21.76 14.95
CA TRP A 259 -28.10 23.19 15.04
C TRP A 259 -27.77 23.74 13.66
N SER A 260 -27.98 25.03 13.48
CA SER A 260 -27.49 25.81 12.35
C SER A 260 -26.00 26.17 12.53
N LYS A 261 -25.37 26.67 11.47
CA LYS A 261 -23.94 27.09 11.50
C LYS A 261 -23.65 28.22 12.50
N ASN A 262 -24.65 29.00 12.87
CA ASN A 262 -24.53 30.05 13.88
C ASN A 262 -24.77 29.56 15.33
N GLY A 263 -24.95 28.24 15.51
CA GLY A 263 -25.08 27.61 16.82
C GLY A 263 -26.49 27.64 17.41
N GLN A 264 -27.49 28.08 16.68
CA GLN A 264 -28.89 28.05 17.12
C GLN A 264 -29.46 26.65 16.90
N LYS A 265 -30.27 26.17 17.87
CA LYS A 265 -31.03 24.92 17.68
C LYS A 265 -32.09 25.11 16.61
N THR A 266 -32.12 24.21 15.65
CA THR A 266 -33.11 24.18 14.56
C THR A 266 -34.17 23.10 14.78
N GLU A 267 -33.78 21.98 15.40
CA GLU A 267 -34.69 20.84 15.59
C GLU A 267 -34.27 19.97 16.77
N GLU A 268 -35.23 19.45 17.50
CA GLU A 268 -35.08 18.47 18.58
C GLU A 268 -36.14 17.39 18.42
N ILE A 269 -35.71 16.12 18.32
CA ILE A 269 -36.60 14.97 18.10
C ILE A 269 -36.23 13.88 19.08
N ASN A 270 -37.23 13.28 19.72
CA ASN A 270 -37.03 12.11 20.53
C ASN A 270 -37.41 10.83 19.77
N TYR A 271 -36.58 9.80 19.93
CA TYR A 271 -36.77 8.49 19.32
C TYR A 271 -36.74 7.39 20.36
N ASP A 272 -37.52 6.36 20.12
CA ASP A 272 -37.36 5.05 20.72
C ASP A 272 -37.26 4.00 19.61
N ASN A 273 -36.18 3.22 19.61
CA ASN A 273 -35.89 2.18 18.61
C ASN A 273 -36.10 2.60 17.14
N GLY A 274 -35.79 3.84 16.80
CA GLY A 274 -35.87 4.39 15.44
C GLY A 274 -37.23 5.03 15.12
N VAL A 275 -38.18 4.96 16.01
CA VAL A 275 -39.52 5.52 15.86
C VAL A 275 -39.64 6.81 16.68
N HIS A 276 -40.35 7.83 16.19
CA HIS A 276 -40.62 9.05 16.96
C HIS A 276 -41.39 8.70 18.23
N HIS A 277 -40.86 9.10 19.39
CA HIS A 277 -41.48 8.87 20.68
C HIS A 277 -41.14 10.03 21.62
N GLY A 278 -42.16 10.75 22.13
CA GLY A 278 -41.99 11.96 22.90
C GLY A 278 -41.98 13.22 22.03
N SER A 279 -41.36 14.30 22.51
CA SER A 279 -41.46 15.62 21.87
C SER A 279 -40.65 15.70 20.58
N HIS A 280 -41.22 16.36 19.57
CA HIS A 280 -40.57 16.86 18.39
C HIS A 280 -40.77 18.37 18.30
N ILE A 281 -39.70 19.14 18.36
CA ILE A 281 -39.74 20.61 18.37
C ILE A 281 -38.89 21.09 17.19
N LYS A 282 -39.42 22.03 16.45
CA LYS A 282 -38.68 22.74 15.42
C LYS A 282 -38.76 24.26 15.67
N TRP A 283 -37.64 24.94 15.44
CA TRP A 283 -37.55 26.40 15.58
C TRP A 283 -37.39 27.08 14.22
N PHE A 284 -37.77 28.36 14.17
CA PHE A 284 -37.44 29.18 13.01
C PHE A 284 -35.96 29.55 13.02
N ASP A 285 -35.37 29.68 11.85
CA ASP A 285 -33.93 29.98 11.67
C ASP A 285 -33.69 31.54 11.70
N GLU A 286 -34.51 32.31 12.44
CA GLU A 286 -34.37 33.77 12.51
C GLU A 286 -33.55 34.20 13.71
N LYS A 287 -32.69 35.23 13.49
CA LYS A 287 -31.56 35.60 14.35
C LYS A 287 -31.92 36.11 15.76
N SER A 288 -33.14 36.39 16.11
CA SER A 288 -33.43 37.11 17.36
C SER A 288 -34.30 36.41 18.39
N ASP A 289 -35.18 35.54 17.98
CA ASP A 289 -36.08 34.85 18.92
C ASP A 289 -36.20 33.34 18.59
N GLN A 290 -35.86 32.48 19.55
CA GLN A 290 -36.07 31.06 19.43
C GLN A 290 -37.56 30.70 19.46
N HIS A 291 -38.34 31.29 18.57
CA HIS A 291 -39.75 30.95 18.44
C HIS A 291 -39.88 29.57 17.83
N LYS A 292 -40.70 28.74 18.50
CA LYS A 292 -41.03 27.42 18.01
C LYS A 292 -41.88 27.53 16.76
N LYS A 293 -41.44 26.90 15.67
CA LYS A 293 -42.22 26.72 14.45
C LYS A 293 -43.36 25.72 14.69
N PHE A 294 -43.06 24.63 15.41
CA PHE A 294 -44.06 23.68 15.93
C PHE A 294 -43.49 22.92 17.13
N HIS A 295 -44.41 22.34 17.91
CA HIS A 295 -44.14 21.38 18.94
C HIS A 295 -45.24 20.33 18.89
N VAL A 296 -44.86 19.08 18.67
CA VAL A 296 -45.76 17.94 18.55
C VAL A 296 -45.22 16.80 19.41
N ASN A 297 -46.07 16.10 20.13
CA ASN A 297 -45.71 14.87 20.81
C ASN A 297 -46.04 13.67 19.93
N TYR A 298 -45.25 12.61 20.09
CA TYR A 298 -45.43 11.36 19.40
C TYR A 298 -45.45 10.21 20.40
N LYS A 299 -46.28 9.21 20.15
CA LYS A 299 -46.27 7.93 20.84
C LYS A 299 -46.25 6.84 19.77
N ASP A 300 -45.20 6.03 19.81
CA ASP A 300 -44.99 4.90 18.89
C ASP A 300 -45.16 5.26 17.40
N GLY A 301 -44.63 6.42 17.01
CA GLY A 301 -44.67 6.96 15.65
C GLY A 301 -45.92 7.75 15.27
N ASN A 302 -46.96 7.74 16.10
CA ASN A 302 -48.20 8.48 15.88
C ASN A 302 -48.21 9.80 16.66
N LYS A 303 -48.82 10.84 16.10
CA LYS A 303 -48.99 12.08 16.83
C LYS A 303 -49.91 11.83 18.04
N ASP A 304 -49.49 12.35 19.20
CA ASP A 304 -50.17 12.17 20.49
C ASP A 304 -50.37 13.57 21.13
N GLY A 305 -51.50 14.19 20.85
CA GLY A 305 -51.84 15.55 21.32
C GLY A 305 -51.40 16.68 20.41
#